data_36822439d61cc0ee35b936d6f210559c
#
_entry.id   36822439d61cc0ee35b936d6f210559c
#
_cell.length_a   1.000
_cell.length_b   1.000
_cell.length_c   1.000
_cell.angle_alpha   90.00
_cell.angle_beta   90.00
_cell.angle_gamma   90.00
#
_symmetry.space_group_name_H-M   'P 1'
#
loop_
_entity.id
_entity.type
_entity.pdbx_description
1 polymer ?
#
loop_
_entity_poly.entity_id
_entity_poly.type
_entity_poly.pdbx_seq_one_letter_code
_entity_poly.pdbx_strand_id
1 'polypeptide(L)'
;MTGGDDRPARSAYRRFLAIPTRWMDNDSYGHVNNVTYYSYFDTAVNEHLIREGGLDIANDPVIGLVVETACTFHASLSFPETIDAGLAITKLGRSSVAYRIGLFRRGEDDPAATGRFVHVWVDRGSQRPVEVPSRIRAALERLAVPGAG
;
A
#
# COMPACT_ATOMS: atom_id res chain seq x y z
N MET A 1 10.34 -10.90 21.98
CA MET A 1 9.92 -10.60 21.37
C MET A 1 9.09 -10.89 20.67
N THR A 2 8.64 -11.33 20.51
CA THR A 2 7.81 -11.52 19.77
C THR A 2 7.69 -10.74 18.66
N GLY A 3 8.34 -9.89 18.54
CA GLY A 3 8.22 -9.04 17.50
C GLY A 3 8.03 -9.59 16.17
N GLY A 4 8.39 -10.77 15.99
CA GLY A 4 8.21 -11.41 14.73
C GLY A 4 6.79 -11.45 14.26
N ASP A 5 5.87 -11.37 15.19
CA ASP A 5 4.49 -11.48 14.81
C ASP A 5 3.98 -10.33 14.01
N ASP A 6 4.61 -9.17 14.12
CA ASP A 6 4.18 -7.99 13.42
C ASP A 6 4.83 -7.85 12.05
N ARG A 7 5.49 -8.91 11.57
CA ARG A 7 6.22 -8.87 10.31
C ARG A 7 5.75 -10.00 9.40
N PRO A 8 4.55 -9.87 8.83
CA PRO A 8 4.09 -10.92 7.92
C PRO A 8 5.10 -11.13 6.81
N ALA A 9 5.37 -12.39 6.51
CA ALA A 9 6.28 -12.76 5.45
C ALA A 9 5.66 -12.48 4.08
N ARG A 10 6.47 -12.58 3.04
CA ARG A 10 6.06 -12.34 1.66
C ARG A 10 4.77 -13.07 1.28
N SER A 11 4.57 -14.29 1.77
CA SER A 11 3.38 -15.09 1.46
C SER A 11 2.07 -14.51 2.01
N ALA A 12 2.13 -13.54 2.91
CA ALA A 12 0.94 -12.91 3.48
C ALA A 12 0.34 -11.84 2.55
N TYR A 13 1.02 -11.53 1.44
CA TYR A 13 0.59 -10.49 0.52
C TYR A 13 0.07 -11.12 -0.77
N ARG A 14 -0.86 -10.42 -1.43
CA ARG A 14 -1.59 -10.96 -2.58
C ARG A 14 -1.08 -10.44 -3.92
N ARG A 15 -0.38 -9.32 -3.92
CA ARG A 15 0.14 -8.72 -5.14
C ARG A 15 1.41 -7.96 -4.80
N PHE A 16 2.38 -7.99 -5.73
CA PHE A 16 3.63 -7.25 -5.56
C PHE A 16 3.86 -6.32 -6.73
N LEU A 17 4.37 -5.14 -6.42
CA LEU A 17 4.85 -4.19 -7.41
C LEU A 17 6.33 -3.97 -7.17
N ALA A 18 7.14 -4.13 -8.21
CA ALA A 18 8.57 -3.82 -8.13
C ALA A 18 8.76 -2.32 -8.27
N ILE A 19 9.40 -1.70 -7.29
CA ILE A 19 9.67 -0.27 -7.30
C ILE A 19 11.18 -0.05 -7.22
N PRO A 20 11.83 0.42 -8.32
CA PRO A 20 13.23 0.78 -8.25
C PRO A 20 13.40 2.01 -7.35
N THR A 21 14.37 1.95 -6.44
CA THR A 21 14.70 3.15 -5.67
C THR A 21 15.41 4.16 -6.56
N ARG A 22 15.34 5.43 -6.17
CA ARG A 22 16.00 6.51 -6.91
C ARG A 22 17.13 7.07 -6.08
N TRP A 23 18.11 7.68 -6.76
CA TRP A 23 19.20 8.35 -6.06
C TRP A 23 18.66 9.35 -5.05
N MET A 24 17.62 10.11 -5.42
CA MET A 24 17.03 11.15 -4.56
C MET A 24 16.21 10.57 -3.40
N ASP A 25 16.00 9.25 -3.35
CA ASP A 25 15.29 8.64 -2.22
C ASP A 25 16.18 8.53 -0.98
N ASN A 26 17.51 8.47 -1.18
CA ASN A 26 18.44 8.41 -0.05
C ASN A 26 18.57 9.77 0.62
N ASP A 27 18.72 9.73 1.94
CA ASP A 27 19.07 10.91 2.70
C ASP A 27 20.59 10.98 2.92
N SER A 28 21.03 11.93 3.74
CA SER A 28 22.45 12.14 3.98
C SER A 28 23.13 10.99 4.71
N TYR A 29 22.35 10.06 5.28
CA TYR A 29 22.91 8.88 5.93
C TYR A 29 23.08 7.70 4.97
N GLY A 30 22.70 7.89 3.71
CA GLY A 30 22.87 6.84 2.70
C GLY A 30 21.77 5.79 2.69
N HIS A 31 20.67 6.02 3.37
CA HIS A 31 19.51 5.13 3.37
C HIS A 31 18.29 5.85 2.85
N VAL A 32 17.33 5.10 2.34
CA VAL A 32 16.06 5.68 1.91
C VAL A 32 15.46 6.45 3.07
N ASN A 33 15.10 7.70 2.83
CA ASN A 33 14.52 8.57 3.85
C ASN A 33 13.19 8.00 4.32
N ASN A 34 12.94 8.07 5.64
CA ASN A 34 11.73 7.49 6.20
C ASN A 34 10.45 8.03 5.55
N VAL A 35 10.44 9.29 5.15
CA VAL A 35 9.27 9.90 4.49
C VAL A 35 8.99 9.23 3.14
N THR A 36 10.02 8.79 2.44
CA THR A 36 9.89 8.18 1.12
C THR A 36 9.14 6.85 1.17
N TYR A 37 9.17 6.15 2.30
CA TYR A 37 8.44 4.89 2.45
C TYR A 37 6.94 5.09 2.23
N TYR A 38 6.39 6.22 2.68
CA TYR A 38 4.98 6.54 2.46
C TYR A 38 4.67 6.75 0.98
N SER A 39 5.63 7.28 0.22
CA SER A 39 5.50 7.42 -1.22
C SER A 39 5.44 6.05 -1.90
N TYR A 40 6.21 5.08 -1.42
CA TYR A 40 6.15 3.72 -1.96
C TYR A 40 4.78 3.08 -1.68
N PHE A 41 4.23 3.30 -0.49
CA PHE A 41 2.89 2.81 -0.16
C PHE A 41 1.85 3.37 -1.12
N ASP A 42 1.88 4.68 -1.30
CA ASP A 42 0.94 5.38 -2.14
C ASP A 42 1.03 4.90 -3.59
N THR A 43 2.25 4.72 -4.08
CA THR A 43 2.51 4.22 -5.42
C THR A 43 1.92 2.82 -5.63
N ALA A 44 2.17 1.91 -4.68
CA ALA A 44 1.71 0.54 -4.81
C ALA A 44 0.19 0.44 -4.79
N VAL A 45 -0.46 1.19 -3.89
CA VAL A 45 -1.91 1.20 -3.78
C VAL A 45 -2.55 1.78 -5.06
N ASN A 46 -2.06 2.92 -5.51
CA ASN A 46 -2.67 3.59 -6.66
C ASN A 46 -2.37 2.87 -7.97
N GLU A 47 -1.22 2.24 -8.09
CA GLU A 47 -0.93 1.43 -9.26
C GLU A 47 -1.94 0.28 -9.38
N HIS A 48 -2.28 -0.36 -8.28
CA HIS A 48 -3.29 -1.42 -8.26
C HIS A 48 -4.67 -0.88 -8.65
N LEU A 49 -5.06 0.25 -8.06
CA LEU A 49 -6.38 0.85 -8.35
C LEU A 49 -6.51 1.24 -9.82
N ILE A 50 -5.46 1.78 -10.41
CA ILE A 50 -5.48 2.22 -11.80
C ILE A 50 -5.47 1.01 -12.74
N ARG A 51 -4.52 0.08 -12.54
CA ARG A 51 -4.34 -1.03 -13.47
C ARG A 51 -5.41 -2.10 -13.32
N GLU A 52 -5.76 -2.45 -12.11
CA GLU A 52 -6.72 -3.54 -11.86
C GLU A 52 -8.13 -3.04 -11.66
N GLY A 53 -8.30 -1.84 -11.13
CA GLY A 53 -9.62 -1.28 -10.86
C GLY A 53 -10.12 -0.32 -11.93
N GLY A 54 -9.26 0.10 -12.84
CA GLY A 54 -9.62 1.05 -13.88
C GLY A 54 -9.91 2.45 -13.33
N LEU A 55 -9.31 2.81 -12.20
CA LEU A 55 -9.52 4.14 -11.63
C LEU A 55 -8.98 5.21 -12.57
N ASP A 56 -9.85 6.18 -12.90
CA ASP A 56 -9.46 7.37 -13.64
C ASP A 56 -9.32 8.51 -12.63
N ILE A 57 -8.09 8.80 -12.25
CA ILE A 57 -7.80 9.78 -11.21
C ILE A 57 -8.37 11.15 -11.55
N ALA A 58 -8.35 11.52 -12.83
CA ALA A 58 -8.76 12.85 -13.26
C ALA A 58 -10.28 13.01 -13.32
N ASN A 59 -11.00 11.94 -13.65
CA ASN A 59 -12.41 12.09 -14.03
C ASN A 59 -13.41 11.29 -13.20
N ASP A 60 -12.98 10.26 -12.48
CA ASP A 60 -13.94 9.45 -11.72
C ASP A 60 -14.66 10.28 -10.66
N PRO A 61 -15.97 10.09 -10.51
CA PRO A 61 -16.74 10.85 -9.53
C PRO A 61 -16.53 10.39 -8.10
N VAL A 62 -15.98 9.19 -7.90
CA VAL A 62 -15.69 8.64 -6.58
C VAL A 62 -14.20 8.36 -6.50
N ILE A 63 -13.56 8.88 -5.46
CA ILE A 63 -12.11 8.78 -5.29
C ILE A 63 -11.80 8.31 -3.87
N GLY A 64 -10.58 7.78 -3.67
CA GLY A 64 -10.11 7.38 -2.36
C GLY A 64 -9.26 8.46 -1.73
N LEU A 65 -9.59 8.84 -0.50
CA LEU A 65 -8.77 9.77 0.27
C LEU A 65 -8.04 9.00 1.36
N VAL A 66 -6.75 9.29 1.52
CA VAL A 66 -5.94 8.70 2.60
C VAL A 66 -6.33 9.38 3.90
N VAL A 67 -6.78 8.58 4.86
CA VAL A 67 -7.16 9.11 6.18
C VAL A 67 -6.21 8.66 7.27
N GLU A 68 -5.40 7.63 7.00
CA GLU A 68 -4.43 7.14 7.97
C GLU A 68 -3.32 6.43 7.22
N THR A 69 -2.07 6.65 7.62
CA THR A 69 -0.96 5.85 7.13
C THR A 69 0.08 5.76 8.25
N ALA A 70 0.70 4.60 8.38
CA ALA A 70 1.70 4.35 9.40
C ALA A 70 2.74 3.40 8.84
N CYS A 71 3.97 3.50 9.32
CA CYS A 71 5.06 2.66 8.87
C CYS A 71 5.90 2.22 10.06
N THR A 72 6.22 0.94 10.10
CA THR A 72 7.18 0.39 11.04
C THR A 72 8.41 -0.04 10.26
N PHE A 73 9.57 0.41 10.70
CA PHE A 73 10.84 0.17 10.00
C PHE A 73 11.57 -0.98 10.67
N HIS A 74 11.92 -2.02 9.91
CA HIS A 74 12.59 -3.21 10.42
C HIS A 74 14.03 -3.31 9.95
N ALA A 75 14.33 -2.80 8.76
CA ALA A 75 15.67 -2.80 8.17
C ALA A 75 15.79 -1.61 7.22
N SER A 76 17.01 -1.19 6.96
CA SER A 76 17.25 -0.07 6.05
C SER A 76 17.19 -0.52 4.61
N LEU A 77 16.75 0.38 3.74
CA LEU A 77 16.79 0.21 2.29
C LEU A 77 17.67 1.32 1.73
N SER A 78 18.28 1.08 0.59
CA SER A 78 19.18 2.05 -0.03
C SER A 78 19.09 1.97 -1.55
N PHE A 79 19.27 3.11 -2.23
CA PHE A 79 19.51 3.12 -3.67
C PHE A 79 20.85 2.40 -3.93
N PRO A 80 20.97 1.55 -4.90
CA PRO A 80 20.08 1.30 -6.05
C PRO A 80 19.21 0.04 -5.93
N GLU A 81 18.85 -0.37 -4.75
CA GLU A 81 18.03 -1.57 -4.57
C GLU A 81 16.66 -1.40 -5.25
N THR A 82 16.09 -2.52 -5.70
CA THR A 82 14.69 -2.57 -6.10
C THR A 82 13.89 -3.14 -4.96
N ILE A 83 12.74 -2.53 -4.68
CA ILE A 83 11.87 -2.92 -3.60
C ILE A 83 10.67 -3.66 -4.18
N ASP A 84 10.30 -4.77 -3.56
CA ASP A 84 9.02 -5.42 -3.87
C ASP A 84 8.00 -4.94 -2.84
N ALA A 85 7.00 -4.21 -3.31
CA ALA A 85 5.93 -3.70 -2.46
C ALA A 85 4.75 -4.65 -2.53
N GLY A 86 4.47 -5.33 -1.42
CA GLY A 86 3.37 -6.28 -1.31
C GLY A 86 2.13 -5.63 -0.75
N LEU A 87 0.97 -5.99 -1.33
CA LEU A 87 -0.33 -5.47 -0.91
C LEU A 87 -1.22 -6.60 -0.42
N ALA A 88 -1.91 -6.33 0.67
CA ALA A 88 -3.04 -7.13 1.13
C ALA A 88 -4.06 -6.20 1.74
N ILE A 89 -5.33 -6.61 1.77
CA ILE A 89 -6.38 -5.84 2.41
C ILE A 89 -6.85 -6.59 3.64
N THR A 90 -6.80 -5.92 4.79
CA THR A 90 -7.17 -6.49 6.07
C THR A 90 -8.60 -6.16 6.45
N LYS A 91 -9.17 -5.11 5.84
CA LYS A 91 -10.58 -4.76 6.06
C LYS A 91 -11.13 -4.07 4.83
N LEU A 92 -12.25 -4.59 4.33
CA LEU A 92 -12.95 -4.02 3.19
C LEU A 92 -14.36 -3.69 3.62
N GLY A 93 -14.59 -2.44 3.99
CA GLY A 93 -15.90 -1.96 4.43
C GLY A 93 -16.71 -1.40 3.28
N ARG A 94 -17.81 -0.73 3.63
CA ARG A 94 -18.69 -0.13 2.62
C ARG A 94 -17.98 1.01 1.88
N SER A 95 -17.33 1.91 2.63
CA SER A 95 -16.60 3.05 2.06
C SER A 95 -15.15 3.09 2.50
N SER A 96 -14.73 2.35 3.51
CA SER A 96 -13.36 2.36 4.00
C SER A 96 -12.63 1.08 3.66
N VAL A 97 -11.34 1.19 3.38
CA VAL A 97 -10.48 0.07 3.02
C VAL A 97 -9.18 0.21 3.78
N ALA A 98 -8.81 -0.84 4.52
CA ALA A 98 -7.52 -0.87 5.21
C ALA A 98 -6.58 -1.85 4.51
N TYR A 99 -5.44 -1.33 4.08
CA TYR A 99 -4.39 -2.11 3.43
C TYR A 99 -3.30 -2.45 4.45
N ARG A 100 -2.69 -3.60 4.25
CA ARG A 100 -1.39 -3.94 4.83
C ARG A 100 -0.38 -3.93 3.68
N ILE A 101 0.72 -3.22 3.87
CA ILE A 101 1.76 -3.10 2.84
C ILE A 101 3.07 -3.61 3.43
N GLY A 102 3.77 -4.44 2.66
CA GLY A 102 5.10 -4.87 3.04
C GLY A 102 6.10 -4.43 2.00
N LEU A 103 7.18 -3.80 2.44
CA LEU A 103 8.28 -3.42 1.54
C LEU A 103 9.42 -4.40 1.77
N PHE A 104 9.78 -5.12 0.72
CA PHE A 104 10.79 -6.18 0.78
C PHE A 104 11.97 -5.82 -0.10
N ARG A 105 13.17 -6.03 0.42
CA ARG A 105 14.33 -6.09 -0.45
C ARG A 105 14.13 -7.27 -1.38
N ARG A 106 14.41 -7.07 -2.66
CA ARG A 106 14.17 -8.12 -3.66
C ARG A 106 14.85 -9.42 -3.24
N GLY A 107 14.10 -10.52 -3.28
CA GLY A 107 14.59 -11.84 -2.95
C GLY A 107 14.56 -12.22 -1.48
N GLU A 108 14.17 -11.32 -0.59
CA GLU A 108 14.09 -11.61 0.84
C GLU A 108 12.67 -11.88 1.26
N ASP A 109 12.50 -12.77 2.24
CA ASP A 109 11.17 -13.12 2.74
C ASP A 109 10.71 -12.23 3.88
N ASP A 110 11.65 -11.58 4.59
CA ASP A 110 11.31 -10.71 5.69
C ASP A 110 11.19 -9.28 5.20
N PRO A 111 10.16 -8.55 5.62
CA PRO A 111 9.98 -7.17 5.14
C PRO A 111 11.00 -6.24 5.78
N ALA A 112 11.48 -5.27 5.01
CA ALA A 112 12.27 -4.17 5.52
C ALA A 112 11.38 -3.15 6.23
N ALA A 113 10.11 -3.06 5.83
CA ALA A 113 9.13 -2.20 6.48
C ALA A 113 7.74 -2.78 6.29
N THR A 114 6.85 -2.47 7.24
CA THR A 114 5.44 -2.82 7.13
C THR A 114 4.62 -1.57 7.35
N GLY A 115 3.53 -1.47 6.62
CA GLY A 115 2.69 -0.28 6.65
C GLY A 115 1.23 -0.58 6.79
N ARG A 116 0.52 0.37 7.35
CA ARG A 116 -0.93 0.43 7.38
C ARG A 116 -1.33 1.65 6.56
N PHE A 117 -2.34 1.48 5.72
CA PHE A 117 -2.78 2.52 4.81
C PHE A 117 -4.30 2.41 4.70
N VAL A 118 -5.02 3.48 5.01
CA VAL A 118 -6.49 3.45 5.02
C VAL A 118 -7.01 4.49 4.07
N HIS A 119 -7.86 4.05 3.13
CA HIS A 119 -8.63 4.91 2.25
C HIS A 119 -10.07 4.99 2.73
N VAL A 120 -10.66 6.18 2.60
CA VAL A 120 -12.12 6.32 2.62
C VAL A 120 -12.53 6.80 1.23
N TRP A 121 -13.47 6.08 0.62
CA TRP A 121 -13.98 6.42 -0.71
C TRP A 121 -15.08 7.46 -0.58
N VAL A 122 -14.95 8.54 -1.34
CA VAL A 122 -15.79 9.71 -1.20
C VAL A 122 -16.28 10.19 -2.55
N ASP A 123 -17.39 10.90 -2.55
CA ASP A 123 -17.82 11.67 -3.70
C ASP A 123 -16.81 12.80 -3.92
N ARG A 124 -16.31 12.93 -5.15
CA ARG A 124 -15.25 13.89 -5.47
C ARG A 124 -15.66 15.32 -5.13
N GLY A 125 -16.89 15.68 -5.42
CA GLY A 125 -17.37 17.05 -5.23
C GLY A 125 -17.61 17.40 -3.79
N SER A 126 -18.39 16.58 -3.07
CA SER A 126 -18.78 16.85 -1.69
C SER A 126 -17.79 16.35 -0.66
N GLN A 127 -16.93 15.40 -1.05
CA GLN A 127 -15.99 14.70 -0.16
C GLN A 127 -16.69 13.91 0.95
N ARG A 128 -17.95 13.56 0.74
CA ARG A 128 -18.69 12.72 1.69
C ARG A 128 -18.43 11.25 1.38
N PRO A 129 -18.33 10.41 2.42
CA PRO A 129 -18.14 8.98 2.21
C PRO A 129 -19.28 8.37 1.40
N VAL A 130 -18.92 7.54 0.44
CA VAL A 130 -19.86 6.80 -0.39
C VAL A 130 -19.37 5.37 -0.53
N GLU A 131 -20.23 4.52 -1.05
CA GLU A 131 -19.87 3.13 -1.26
C GLU A 131 -18.77 3.01 -2.30
N VAL A 132 -17.82 2.09 -2.07
CA VAL A 132 -16.75 1.80 -3.03
C VAL A 132 -17.40 1.34 -4.35
N PRO A 133 -17.03 1.95 -5.48
CA PRO A 133 -17.62 1.55 -6.78
C PRO A 133 -17.37 0.07 -7.07
N SER A 134 -18.33 -0.57 -7.75
CA SER A 134 -18.29 -2.03 -7.96
C SER A 134 -17.01 -2.52 -8.63
N ARG A 135 -16.53 -1.83 -9.67
CA ARG A 135 -15.32 -2.28 -10.36
C ARG A 135 -14.08 -2.14 -9.49
N ILE A 136 -14.05 -1.10 -8.65
CA ILE A 136 -12.96 -0.91 -7.68
C ILE A 136 -13.05 -2.00 -6.62
N ARG A 137 -14.24 -2.25 -6.10
CA ARG A 137 -14.44 -3.30 -5.09
C ARG A 137 -13.97 -4.66 -5.60
N ALA A 138 -14.28 -5.00 -6.85
CA ALA A 138 -13.84 -6.25 -7.44
C ALA A 138 -12.30 -6.37 -7.45
N ALA A 139 -11.61 -5.28 -7.78
CA ALA A 139 -10.15 -5.26 -7.75
C ALA A 139 -9.61 -5.38 -6.33
N LEU A 140 -10.29 -4.76 -5.37
CA LEU A 140 -9.86 -4.82 -3.97
C LEU A 140 -10.09 -6.19 -3.35
N GLU A 141 -11.17 -6.86 -3.73
CA GLU A 141 -11.47 -8.21 -3.23
C GLU A 141 -10.36 -9.19 -3.54
N ARG A 142 -9.64 -9.00 -4.64
CA ARG A 142 -8.51 -9.85 -4.99
C ARG A 142 -7.33 -9.71 -4.03
N LEU A 143 -7.29 -8.64 -3.26
CA LEU A 143 -6.23 -8.40 -2.27
C LEU A 143 -6.66 -8.79 -0.86
N ALA A 144 -7.94 -9.12 -0.65
CA ALA A 144 -8.48 -9.33 0.68
C ALA A 144 -7.95 -10.63 1.28
N VAL A 145 -7.51 -10.55 2.53
CA VAL A 145 -7.13 -11.73 3.31
C VAL A 145 -8.39 -12.33 3.93
N PRO A 146 -8.36 -13.59 4.39
CA PRO A 146 -9.53 -14.18 5.05
C PRO A 146 -10.00 -13.31 6.22
N GLY A 147 -11.30 -13.07 6.27
CA GLY A 147 -11.90 -12.24 7.32
C GLY A 147 -11.92 -10.75 7.05
N ALA A 148 -11.44 -10.30 5.89
CA ALA A 148 -11.37 -8.87 5.58
C ALA A 148 -12.74 -8.25 5.27
N GLY A 149 -13.62 -9.03 4.69
CA GLY A 149 -14.92 -8.55 4.25
C GLY A 149 -15.96 -8.53 5.31
#